data_dc41ffd92d1d062a3aeefd39ea8a6df7
#
_entry.id   dc41ffd92d1d062a3aeefd39ea8a6df7
#
_cell.length_a   1.000
_cell.length_b   1.000
_cell.length_c   1.000
_cell.angle_alpha   90.00
_cell.angle_beta   90.00
_cell.angle_gamma   90.00
#
_symmetry.space_group_name_H-M   'P 1'
#
loop_
_entity.id
_entity.type
_entity.pdbx_description
1 polymer ?
#
loop_
_entity_poly.entity_id
_entity_poly.type
_entity_poly.pdbx_seq_one_letter_code
_entity_poly.pdbx_strand_id
1 'polypeptide(L)'
;VILVLTLLGMIFEKQIGIKLNIIGCIGALALILTGVISEKDALKSIDLKTIFLFGGTLSLASALDKTGAGAEIANIVIGALGENPSPYVLTLVVFLLCCVMTNFMSNTATTALMVPICLSIAQGMGADPRAVLMACVIGGSCAYATPIGMPANTMVVSAGGYTFKDYAKAGLPLILIATVVSMVILPIAFPFFPQ
;
A
#
# COMPACT_ATOMS: atom_id res chain seq x y z
N VAL A 1 -8.13 25.78 -9.29
CA VAL A 1 -9.42 25.48 -9.92
C VAL A 1 -9.38 24.08 -10.52
N ILE A 2 -8.49 23.75 -11.47
CA ILE A 2 -8.44 22.46 -12.19
C ILE A 2 -8.36 21.29 -11.22
N LEU A 3 -7.45 21.32 -10.24
CA LEU A 3 -7.31 20.27 -9.24
C LEU A 3 -8.62 19.99 -8.48
N VAL A 4 -9.31 21.07 -8.05
CA VAL A 4 -10.59 20.94 -7.34
C VAL A 4 -11.67 20.32 -8.23
N LEU A 5 -11.76 20.75 -9.49
CA LEU A 5 -12.70 20.18 -10.46
C LEU A 5 -12.40 18.71 -10.74
N THR A 6 -11.12 18.34 -10.86
CA THR A 6 -10.72 16.93 -11.03
C THR A 6 -11.10 16.08 -9.82
N LEU A 7 -10.82 16.56 -8.60
CA LEU A 7 -11.20 15.86 -7.38
C LEU A 7 -12.72 15.72 -7.24
N LEU A 8 -13.48 16.78 -7.51
CA LEU A 8 -14.94 16.70 -7.54
C LEU A 8 -15.45 15.71 -8.59
N GLY A 9 -14.87 15.73 -9.79
CA GLY A 9 -15.17 14.74 -10.82
C GLY A 9 -14.91 13.30 -10.37
N MET A 10 -13.81 13.06 -9.65
CA MET A 10 -13.48 11.74 -9.09
C MET A 10 -14.46 11.31 -8.00
N ILE A 11 -14.87 12.24 -7.11
CA ILE A 11 -15.86 11.96 -6.06
C ILE A 11 -17.23 11.58 -6.66
N PHE A 12 -17.60 12.26 -7.75
CA PHE A 12 -18.87 12.05 -8.45
C PHE A 12 -18.75 11.07 -9.64
N GLU A 13 -17.77 10.17 -9.63
CA GLU A 13 -17.52 9.15 -10.67
C GLU A 13 -18.80 8.41 -11.08
N LYS A 14 -19.58 7.95 -10.09
CA LYS A 14 -20.80 7.17 -10.33
C LYS A 14 -21.91 7.98 -11.00
N GLN A 15 -22.00 9.28 -10.72
CA GLN A 15 -23.00 10.18 -11.30
C GLN A 15 -22.61 10.62 -12.72
N ILE A 16 -21.31 10.83 -12.93
CA ILE A 16 -20.76 11.29 -14.21
C ILE A 16 -20.63 10.12 -15.20
N GLY A 17 -20.49 8.88 -14.71
CA GLY A 17 -20.30 7.69 -15.53
C GLY A 17 -18.91 7.57 -16.16
N ILE A 18 -17.95 8.39 -15.74
CA ILE A 18 -16.56 8.36 -16.24
C ILE A 18 -15.67 7.80 -15.14
N LYS A 19 -14.85 6.79 -15.48
CA LYS A 19 -13.96 6.14 -14.51
C LYS A 19 -12.95 7.13 -13.93
N LEU A 20 -12.65 6.99 -12.64
CA LEU A 20 -11.74 7.81 -11.83
C LEU A 20 -10.38 8.04 -12.52
N ASN A 21 -9.79 7.00 -13.11
CA ASN A 21 -8.53 7.09 -13.83
C ASN A 21 -8.61 7.99 -15.07
N ILE A 22 -9.73 7.97 -15.79
CA ILE A 22 -9.94 8.83 -16.97
C ILE A 22 -10.09 10.29 -16.53
N ILE A 23 -10.85 10.55 -15.46
CA ILE A 23 -10.98 11.90 -14.88
C ILE A 23 -9.62 12.45 -14.46
N GLY A 24 -8.78 11.61 -13.83
CA GLY A 24 -7.41 11.99 -13.48
C GLY A 24 -6.55 12.36 -14.69
N CYS A 25 -6.63 11.57 -15.76
CA CYS A 25 -5.93 11.88 -17.01
C CYS A 25 -6.42 13.18 -17.65
N ILE A 26 -7.73 13.42 -17.68
CA ILE A 26 -8.31 14.67 -18.21
C ILE A 26 -7.81 15.87 -17.38
N GLY A 27 -7.80 15.76 -16.05
CA GLY A 27 -7.29 16.80 -15.17
C GLY A 27 -5.80 17.09 -15.39
N ALA A 28 -4.98 16.07 -15.57
CA ALA A 28 -3.57 16.22 -15.88
C ALA A 28 -3.35 16.89 -17.25
N LEU A 29 -4.08 16.49 -18.27
CA LEU A 29 -4.06 17.14 -19.59
C LEU A 29 -4.51 18.59 -19.54
N ALA A 30 -5.54 18.90 -18.76
CA ALA A 30 -6.01 20.27 -18.59
C ALA A 30 -4.95 21.18 -17.98
N LEU A 31 -4.11 20.69 -17.04
CA LEU A 31 -3.00 21.44 -16.48
C LEU A 31 -1.94 21.80 -17.54
N ILE A 32 -1.68 20.90 -18.49
CA ILE A 32 -0.72 21.12 -19.57
C ILE A 32 -1.32 22.09 -20.60
N LEU A 33 -2.55 21.83 -21.05
CA LEU A 33 -3.21 22.65 -22.09
C LEU A 33 -3.46 24.09 -21.65
N THR A 34 -3.69 24.30 -20.36
CA THR A 34 -3.86 25.66 -19.79
C THR A 34 -2.54 26.35 -19.47
N GLY A 35 -1.40 25.71 -19.71
CA GLY A 35 -0.08 26.26 -19.45
C GLY A 35 0.30 26.39 -17.97
N VAL A 36 -0.44 25.76 -17.07
CA VAL A 36 -0.12 25.76 -15.63
C VAL A 36 1.17 24.98 -15.36
N ILE A 37 1.38 23.90 -16.10
CA ILE A 37 2.60 23.09 -16.06
C ILE A 37 3.10 22.91 -17.49
N SER A 38 4.43 23.03 -17.70
CA SER A 38 5.00 22.73 -19.00
C SER A 38 4.95 21.24 -19.31
N GLU A 39 4.83 20.86 -20.58
CA GLU A 39 4.88 19.46 -21.02
C GLU A 39 6.13 18.75 -20.47
N LYS A 40 7.28 19.42 -20.52
CA LYS A 40 8.56 18.88 -20.03
C LYS A 40 8.52 18.57 -18.53
N ASP A 41 7.91 19.43 -17.73
CA ASP A 41 7.81 19.22 -16.29
C ASP A 41 6.76 18.17 -15.95
N ALA A 42 5.66 18.12 -16.71
CA ALA A 42 4.65 17.09 -16.59
C ALA A 42 5.25 15.71 -16.86
N LEU A 43 6.01 15.54 -17.94
CA LEU A 43 6.69 14.27 -18.26
C LEU A 43 7.73 13.85 -17.22
N LYS A 44 8.48 14.83 -16.66
CA LYS A 44 9.42 14.55 -15.56
C LYS A 44 8.73 14.13 -14.27
N SER A 45 7.49 14.55 -14.05
CA SER A 45 6.71 14.21 -12.86
C SER A 45 6.14 12.79 -12.92
N ILE A 46 6.20 12.13 -14.09
CA ILE A 46 5.77 10.73 -14.22
C ILE A 46 6.87 9.84 -13.64
N ASP A 47 6.57 9.18 -12.54
CA ASP A 47 7.47 8.18 -11.95
C ASP A 47 7.36 6.84 -12.70
N LEU A 48 8.08 6.76 -13.83
CA LEU A 48 8.14 5.55 -14.66
C LEU A 48 8.66 4.34 -13.87
N LYS A 49 9.59 4.55 -12.91
CA LYS A 49 10.13 3.48 -12.07
C LYS A 49 9.01 2.81 -11.28
N THR A 50 8.15 3.59 -10.63
CA THR A 50 6.99 3.06 -9.91
C THR A 50 6.00 2.37 -10.83
N ILE A 51 5.73 2.92 -12.02
CA ILE A 51 4.81 2.31 -13.01
C ILE A 51 5.33 0.94 -13.47
N PHE A 52 6.62 0.85 -13.85
CA PHE A 52 7.22 -0.42 -14.29
C PHE A 52 7.36 -1.43 -13.14
N LEU A 53 7.69 -0.96 -11.93
CA LEU A 53 7.72 -1.82 -10.75
C LEU A 53 6.34 -2.43 -10.50
N PHE A 54 5.29 -1.61 -10.49
CA PHE A 54 3.93 -2.05 -10.27
C PHE A 54 3.45 -3.02 -11.38
N GLY A 55 3.66 -2.67 -12.65
CA GLY A 55 3.31 -3.53 -13.77
C GLY A 55 4.05 -4.87 -13.75
N GLY A 56 5.35 -4.86 -13.46
CA GLY A 56 6.15 -6.08 -13.30
C GLY A 56 5.70 -6.93 -12.12
N THR A 57 5.35 -6.31 -10.99
CA THR A 57 4.86 -7.02 -9.81
C THR A 57 3.49 -7.67 -10.06
N LEU A 58 2.59 -7.02 -10.81
CA LEU A 58 1.32 -7.63 -11.21
C LEU A 58 1.54 -8.86 -12.11
N SER A 59 2.50 -8.79 -13.02
CA SER A 59 2.87 -9.93 -13.87
C SER A 59 3.46 -11.08 -13.06
N LEU A 60 4.30 -10.76 -12.06
CA LEU A 60 4.86 -11.74 -11.12
C LEU A 60 3.73 -12.36 -10.25
N ALA A 61 2.79 -11.57 -9.76
CA ALA A 61 1.62 -12.06 -9.03
C ALA A 61 0.82 -13.07 -9.86
N SER A 62 0.56 -12.75 -11.13
CA SER A 62 -0.13 -13.68 -12.04
C SER A 62 0.69 -14.95 -12.32
N ALA A 63 2.01 -14.84 -12.40
CA ALA A 63 2.87 -16.02 -12.53
C ALA A 63 2.86 -16.90 -11.28
N LEU A 64 2.93 -16.31 -10.07
CA LEU A 64 2.83 -17.03 -8.79
C LEU A 64 1.51 -17.81 -8.69
N ASP A 65 0.41 -17.18 -9.10
CA ASP A 65 -0.92 -17.82 -9.10
C ASP A 65 -0.97 -18.99 -10.11
N LYS A 66 -0.59 -18.75 -11.35
CA LYS A 66 -0.63 -19.77 -12.43
C LYS A 66 0.31 -20.94 -12.21
N THR A 67 1.45 -20.73 -11.57
CA THR A 67 2.45 -21.79 -11.30
C THR A 67 2.18 -22.54 -10.00
N GLY A 68 1.28 -22.03 -9.15
CA GLY A 68 1.07 -22.55 -7.80
C GLY A 68 2.17 -22.16 -6.80
N ALA A 69 3.20 -21.42 -7.24
CA ALA A 69 4.28 -20.99 -6.37
C ALA A 69 3.80 -20.08 -5.24
N GLY A 70 2.74 -19.28 -5.48
CA GLY A 70 2.10 -18.49 -4.45
C GLY A 70 1.52 -19.35 -3.32
N ALA A 71 0.87 -20.46 -3.66
CA ALA A 71 0.36 -21.43 -2.68
C ALA A 71 1.49 -22.10 -1.89
N GLU A 72 2.61 -22.42 -2.54
CA GLU A 72 3.78 -23.01 -1.88
C GLU A 72 4.40 -22.06 -0.87
N ILE A 73 4.59 -20.77 -1.24
CA ILE A 73 5.04 -19.72 -0.31
C ILE A 73 4.06 -19.56 0.85
N ALA A 74 2.75 -19.57 0.55
CA ALA A 74 1.70 -19.53 1.57
C ALA A 74 1.83 -20.69 2.57
N ASN A 75 1.99 -21.91 2.08
CA ASN A 75 2.15 -23.10 2.91
C ASN A 75 3.40 -23.03 3.80
N ILE A 76 4.52 -22.51 3.30
CA ILE A 76 5.75 -22.29 4.08
C ILE A 76 5.49 -21.28 5.21
N VAL A 77 4.83 -20.16 4.91
CA VAL A 77 4.51 -19.13 5.92
C VAL A 77 3.49 -19.65 6.95
N ILE A 78 2.45 -20.36 6.51
CA ILE A 78 1.46 -21.00 7.40
C ILE A 78 2.14 -22.03 8.29
N GLY A 79 2.99 -22.87 7.71
CA GLY A 79 3.75 -23.88 8.47
C GLY A 79 4.69 -23.25 9.52
N ALA A 80 5.30 -22.12 9.21
CA ALA A 80 6.13 -21.38 10.16
C ALA A 80 5.32 -20.72 11.29
N LEU A 81 4.03 -20.43 11.07
CA LEU A 81 3.11 -19.89 12.07
C LEU A 81 2.44 -20.97 12.92
N GLY A 82 2.65 -22.24 12.58
CA GLY A 82 2.03 -23.41 13.24
C GLY A 82 0.94 -24.05 12.39
N GLU A 83 0.47 -25.22 12.83
CA GLU A 83 -0.46 -26.06 12.03
C GLU A 83 -1.83 -25.42 11.75
N ASN A 84 -2.26 -24.44 12.57
CA ASN A 84 -3.51 -23.71 12.39
C ASN A 84 -3.37 -22.26 12.89
N PRO A 85 -2.65 -21.37 12.17
CA PRO A 85 -2.51 -20.00 12.61
C PRO A 85 -3.88 -19.30 12.60
N SER A 86 -4.17 -18.58 13.69
CA SER A 86 -5.36 -17.73 13.72
C SER A 86 -5.25 -16.66 12.64
N PRO A 87 -6.34 -16.34 11.91
CA PRO A 87 -6.35 -15.21 10.96
C PRO A 87 -5.92 -13.86 11.58
N TYR A 88 -6.14 -13.68 12.87
CA TYR A 88 -5.63 -12.54 13.63
C TYR A 88 -4.10 -12.50 13.67
N VAL A 89 -3.47 -13.66 13.97
CA VAL A 89 -2.00 -13.76 14.01
C VAL A 89 -1.41 -13.50 12.63
N LEU A 90 -2.00 -14.06 11.58
CA LEU A 90 -1.60 -13.79 10.21
C LEU A 90 -1.68 -12.30 9.88
N THR A 91 -2.82 -11.68 10.18
CA THR A 91 -3.05 -10.25 9.91
C THR A 91 -2.03 -9.38 10.65
N LEU A 92 -1.72 -9.72 11.91
CA LEU A 92 -0.70 -9.03 12.70
C LEU A 92 0.71 -9.19 12.11
N VAL A 93 1.09 -10.41 11.74
CA VAL A 93 2.41 -10.70 11.16
C VAL A 93 2.58 -9.96 9.82
N VAL A 94 1.57 -10.01 8.96
CA VAL A 94 1.57 -9.27 7.69
C VAL A 94 1.68 -7.77 7.92
N PHE A 95 0.89 -7.23 8.85
CA PHE A 95 0.93 -5.81 9.19
C PHE A 95 2.34 -5.39 9.63
N LEU A 96 2.92 -6.09 10.62
CA LEU A 96 4.25 -5.78 11.14
C LEU A 96 5.36 -5.94 10.10
N LEU A 97 5.28 -7.00 9.28
CA LEU A 97 6.22 -7.20 8.19
C LEU A 97 6.18 -6.05 7.18
N CYS A 98 4.98 -5.64 6.78
CA CYS A 98 4.80 -4.49 5.91
C CYS A 98 5.30 -3.19 6.55
N CYS A 99 5.05 -2.98 7.85
CA CYS A 99 5.61 -1.83 8.59
C CYS A 99 7.14 -1.82 8.58
N VAL A 100 7.78 -2.96 8.78
CA VAL A 100 9.25 -3.04 8.74
C VAL A 100 9.75 -2.74 7.34
N MET A 101 9.20 -3.41 6.32
CA MET A 101 9.63 -3.25 4.93
C MET A 101 9.46 -1.81 4.44
N THR A 102 8.32 -1.17 4.71
CA THR A 102 8.04 0.19 4.21
C THR A 102 8.95 1.27 4.81
N ASN A 103 9.59 1.00 5.94
CA ASN A 103 10.57 1.90 6.52
C ASN A 103 11.93 1.88 5.77
N PHE A 104 12.17 0.89 4.89
CA PHE A 104 13.38 0.75 4.08
C PHE A 104 13.10 0.78 2.57
N MET A 105 11.82 0.55 2.18
CA MET A 105 11.35 0.55 0.81
C MET A 105 10.22 1.58 0.65
N SER A 106 9.86 1.93 -0.59
CA SER A 106 8.68 2.77 -0.79
C SER A 106 7.39 2.01 -0.41
N ASN A 107 6.38 2.76 0.05
CA ASN A 107 5.06 2.21 0.40
C ASN A 107 4.46 1.41 -0.77
N THR A 108 4.56 1.95 -1.99
CA THR A 108 4.06 1.30 -3.21
C THR A 108 4.78 -0.01 -3.49
N ALA A 109 6.12 -0.04 -3.37
CA ALA A 109 6.90 -1.25 -3.60
C ALA A 109 6.59 -2.33 -2.56
N THR A 110 6.48 -1.95 -1.28
CA THR A 110 6.10 -2.86 -0.19
C THR A 110 4.73 -3.47 -0.44
N THR A 111 3.74 -2.64 -0.74
CA THR A 111 2.36 -3.10 -0.98
C THR A 111 2.29 -3.97 -2.23
N ALA A 112 2.92 -3.56 -3.33
CA ALA A 112 2.92 -4.32 -4.58
C ALA A 112 3.55 -5.71 -4.43
N LEU A 113 4.61 -5.82 -3.63
CA LEU A 113 5.27 -7.09 -3.34
C LEU A 113 4.43 -8.00 -2.43
N MET A 114 3.81 -7.42 -1.40
CA MET A 114 3.15 -8.19 -0.35
C MET A 114 1.71 -8.60 -0.68
N VAL A 115 0.98 -7.81 -1.49
CA VAL A 115 -0.42 -8.09 -1.84
C VAL A 115 -0.64 -9.49 -2.42
N PRO A 116 0.11 -9.96 -3.44
CA PRO A 116 -0.09 -11.30 -3.98
C PRO A 116 0.22 -12.40 -2.97
N ILE A 117 1.22 -12.21 -2.11
CA ILE A 117 1.58 -13.16 -1.06
C ILE A 117 0.46 -13.22 -0.01
N CYS A 118 -0.02 -12.07 0.45
CA CYS A 118 -1.13 -11.97 1.40
C CYS A 118 -2.41 -12.63 0.88
N LEU A 119 -2.71 -12.43 -0.40
CA LEU A 119 -3.87 -13.03 -1.05
C LEU A 119 -3.77 -14.56 -1.06
N SER A 120 -2.63 -15.10 -1.49
CA SER A 120 -2.40 -16.55 -1.50
C SER A 120 -2.50 -17.18 -0.11
N ILE A 121 -1.92 -16.53 0.91
CA ILE A 121 -1.97 -17.03 2.29
C ILE A 121 -3.41 -17.03 2.82
N ALA A 122 -4.15 -15.94 2.64
CA ALA A 122 -5.53 -15.84 3.12
C ALA A 122 -6.44 -16.88 2.44
N GLN A 123 -6.28 -17.09 1.14
CA GLN A 123 -7.02 -18.12 0.39
C GLN A 123 -6.65 -19.53 0.84
N GLY A 124 -5.36 -19.79 1.08
CA GLY A 124 -4.90 -21.10 1.59
C GLY A 124 -5.49 -21.46 2.95
N MET A 125 -5.83 -20.46 3.78
CA MET A 125 -6.51 -20.62 5.07
C MET A 125 -8.05 -20.67 4.96
N GLY A 126 -8.62 -20.49 3.77
CA GLY A 126 -10.07 -20.37 3.59
C GLY A 126 -10.67 -19.11 4.23
N ALA A 127 -9.85 -18.11 4.54
CA ALA A 127 -10.28 -16.85 5.12
C ALA A 127 -10.56 -15.80 4.06
N ASP A 128 -11.46 -14.86 4.36
CA ASP A 128 -11.69 -13.70 3.50
C ASP A 128 -10.40 -12.84 3.45
N PRO A 129 -9.83 -12.60 2.27
CA PRO A 129 -8.55 -11.91 2.15
C PRO A 129 -8.61 -10.42 2.49
N ARG A 130 -9.80 -9.82 2.58
CA ARG A 130 -9.96 -8.36 2.73
C ARG A 130 -9.26 -7.80 3.96
N ALA A 131 -9.39 -8.46 5.11
CA ALA A 131 -8.74 -7.99 6.35
C ALA A 131 -7.21 -8.02 6.22
N VAL A 132 -6.66 -9.12 5.69
CA VAL A 132 -5.20 -9.29 5.51
C VAL A 132 -4.66 -8.31 4.46
N LEU A 133 -5.39 -8.12 3.35
CA LEU A 133 -5.01 -7.15 2.32
C LEU A 133 -5.05 -5.71 2.85
N MET A 134 -6.05 -5.36 3.65
CA MET A 134 -6.10 -4.05 4.29
C MET A 134 -4.98 -3.87 5.31
N ALA A 135 -4.63 -4.91 6.07
CA ALA A 135 -3.47 -4.89 6.95
C ALA A 135 -2.16 -4.66 6.17
N CYS A 136 -2.00 -5.31 5.02
CA CYS A 136 -0.88 -5.10 4.11
C CYS A 136 -0.79 -3.63 3.63
N VAL A 137 -1.90 -3.05 3.18
CA VAL A 137 -1.96 -1.67 2.67
C VAL A 137 -1.67 -0.66 3.78
N ILE A 138 -2.31 -0.80 4.94
CA ILE A 138 -2.13 0.11 6.07
C ILE A 138 -0.70 -0.04 6.64
N GLY A 139 -0.25 -1.27 6.89
CA GLY A 139 1.11 -1.53 7.36
C GLY A 139 2.17 -1.03 6.37
N GLY A 140 1.96 -1.27 5.07
CA GLY A 140 2.81 -0.75 3.99
C GLY A 140 2.83 0.78 3.87
N SER A 141 1.90 1.47 4.51
CA SER A 141 1.85 2.93 4.58
C SER A 141 2.46 3.51 5.88
N CYS A 142 2.84 2.65 6.85
CA CYS A 142 3.38 3.06 8.15
C CYS A 142 4.89 3.35 8.10
N ALA A 143 5.35 4.14 7.15
CA ALA A 143 6.76 4.54 6.98
C ALA A 143 7.14 5.69 7.93
N TYR A 144 6.88 5.54 9.24
CA TYR A 144 7.03 6.63 10.21
C TYR A 144 8.36 6.61 10.97
N ALA A 145 9.00 5.43 11.08
CA ALA A 145 10.16 5.25 11.95
C ALA A 145 11.50 5.62 11.30
N THR A 146 11.51 5.91 9.99
CA THR A 146 12.73 6.31 9.28
C THR A 146 12.52 7.51 8.38
N PRO A 147 13.56 8.31 8.14
CA PRO A 147 13.50 9.42 7.19
C PRO A 147 13.51 8.97 5.71
N ILE A 148 13.86 7.71 5.44
CA ILE A 148 14.06 7.18 4.09
C ILE A 148 12.84 6.42 3.54
N GLY A 149 11.88 6.06 4.40
CA GLY A 149 10.73 5.24 4.03
C GLY A 149 9.79 5.91 3.01
N MET A 150 9.72 7.24 3.01
CA MET A 150 8.92 8.00 2.05
C MET A 150 9.51 9.37 1.75
N PRO A 151 9.30 9.92 0.53
CA PRO A 151 9.86 11.22 0.13
C PRO A 151 9.47 12.37 1.05
N ALA A 152 8.26 12.39 1.59
CA ALA A 152 7.79 13.43 2.52
C ALA A 152 8.66 13.48 3.78
N ASN A 153 9.05 12.33 4.33
CA ASN A 153 9.94 12.28 5.49
C ASN A 153 11.31 12.89 5.14
N THR A 154 11.89 12.49 4.01
CA THR A 154 13.19 13.01 3.57
C THR A 154 13.18 14.53 3.39
N MET A 155 12.09 15.09 2.85
CA MET A 155 11.96 16.54 2.63
C MET A 155 11.99 17.33 3.94
N VAL A 156 11.42 16.83 5.03
CA VAL A 156 11.38 17.55 6.31
C VAL A 156 12.62 17.33 7.16
N VAL A 157 13.48 16.37 6.87
CA VAL A 157 14.74 16.13 7.60
C VAL A 157 15.58 17.39 7.69
N SER A 158 15.92 17.97 6.56
CA SER A 158 16.77 19.16 6.49
C SER A 158 16.04 20.42 6.97
N ALA A 159 14.77 20.57 6.64
CA ALA A 159 13.98 21.74 7.02
C ALA A 159 13.70 21.80 8.53
N GLY A 160 13.48 20.63 9.15
CA GLY A 160 13.18 20.50 10.59
C GLY A 160 14.38 20.20 11.47
N GLY A 161 15.56 19.96 10.88
CA GLY A 161 16.76 19.57 11.64
C GLY A 161 16.63 18.21 12.35
N TYR A 162 15.74 17.32 11.85
CA TYR A 162 15.47 16.03 12.46
C TYR A 162 16.60 15.03 12.21
N THR A 163 16.87 14.21 13.20
CA THR A 163 17.80 13.08 13.12
C THR A 163 17.05 11.76 12.92
N PHE A 164 17.77 10.72 12.51
CA PHE A 164 17.19 9.36 12.41
C PHE A 164 16.56 8.92 13.75
N LYS A 165 17.17 9.28 14.88
CA LYS A 165 16.66 8.95 16.21
C LYS A 165 15.32 9.62 16.51
N ASP A 166 15.10 10.83 16.01
CA ASP A 166 13.84 11.54 16.21
C ASP A 166 12.70 10.85 15.46
N TYR A 167 12.96 10.37 14.24
CA TYR A 167 12.00 9.55 13.49
C TYR A 167 11.69 8.26 14.23
N ALA A 168 12.69 7.52 14.67
CA ALA A 168 12.47 6.28 15.41
C ALA A 168 11.68 6.53 16.72
N LYS A 169 12.03 7.58 17.47
CA LYS A 169 11.38 7.93 18.73
C LYS A 169 9.91 8.33 18.56
N ALA A 170 9.57 9.05 17.51
CA ALA A 170 8.20 9.46 17.21
C ALA A 170 7.43 8.37 16.44
N GLY A 171 8.09 7.71 15.49
CA GLY A 171 7.46 6.78 14.56
C GLY A 171 7.14 5.41 15.20
N LEU A 172 8.00 4.87 16.06
CA LEU A 172 7.73 3.57 16.69
C LEU A 172 6.45 3.56 17.55
N PRO A 173 6.20 4.56 18.42
CA PRO A 173 4.92 4.65 19.13
C PRO A 173 3.73 4.78 18.18
N LEU A 174 3.88 5.51 17.07
CA LEU A 174 2.83 5.68 16.09
C LEU A 174 2.52 4.37 15.34
N ILE A 175 3.56 3.60 14.99
CA ILE A 175 3.40 2.25 14.43
C ILE A 175 2.67 1.34 15.43
N LEU A 176 3.02 1.41 16.72
CA LEU A 176 2.35 0.61 17.76
C LEU A 176 0.85 0.97 17.84
N ILE A 177 0.52 2.26 17.88
CA ILE A 177 -0.87 2.72 17.90
C ILE A 177 -1.59 2.24 16.62
N ALA A 178 -0.99 2.43 15.45
CA ALA A 178 -1.57 1.98 14.18
C ALA A 178 -1.80 0.45 14.17
N THR A 179 -0.87 -0.33 14.73
CA THR A 179 -1.01 -1.78 14.88
C THR A 179 -2.21 -2.13 15.75
N VAL A 180 -2.29 -1.56 16.96
CA VAL A 180 -3.39 -1.85 17.88
C VAL A 180 -4.74 -1.47 17.29
N VAL A 181 -4.85 -0.26 16.72
CA VAL A 181 -6.08 0.22 16.09
C VAL A 181 -6.48 -0.68 14.91
N SER A 182 -5.52 -1.05 14.05
CA SER A 182 -5.78 -1.92 12.91
C SER A 182 -6.22 -3.32 13.34
N MET A 183 -5.59 -3.90 14.36
CA MET A 183 -5.95 -5.23 14.86
C MET A 183 -7.34 -5.27 15.51
N VAL A 184 -7.84 -4.14 16.00
CA VAL A 184 -9.21 -4.03 16.53
C VAL A 184 -10.20 -3.76 15.40
N ILE A 185 -9.91 -2.82 14.52
CA ILE A 185 -10.88 -2.35 13.52
C ILE A 185 -11.00 -3.31 12.33
N LEU A 186 -9.88 -3.86 11.83
CA LEU A 186 -9.91 -4.68 10.62
C LEU A 186 -10.82 -5.91 10.72
N PRO A 187 -10.78 -6.71 11.80
CA PRO A 187 -11.69 -7.85 11.91
C PRO A 187 -13.16 -7.48 12.08
N ILE A 188 -13.45 -6.27 12.59
CA ILE A 188 -14.82 -5.75 12.74
C ILE A 188 -15.34 -5.28 11.37
N ALA A 189 -14.51 -4.52 10.64
CA ALA A 189 -14.88 -3.98 9.33
C ALA A 189 -14.86 -5.03 8.21
N PHE A 190 -13.97 -6.02 8.32
CA PHE A 190 -13.76 -7.09 7.35
C PHE A 190 -13.65 -8.43 8.10
N PRO A 191 -14.78 -9.08 8.43
CA PRO A 191 -14.78 -10.38 9.12
C PRO A 191 -14.00 -11.42 8.31
N PHE A 192 -13.17 -12.23 8.99
CA PHE A 192 -12.37 -13.27 8.34
C PHE A 192 -13.20 -14.39 7.72
N PHE A 193 -14.38 -14.63 8.27
CA PHE A 193 -15.33 -15.64 7.80
C PHE A 193 -16.71 -14.96 7.70
N PRO A 194 -16.99 -14.25 6.58
CA PRO A 194 -18.30 -13.66 6.38
C PRO A 194 -19.36 -14.75 6.28
N GLN A 195 -20.46 -14.59 7.00
CA GLN A 195 -21.65 -15.45 6.92
C GLN A 195 -22.41 -15.20 5.63
#